data_446d04c586703dd3d6f3ea5156bf704a
#
_entry.id   446d04c586703dd3d6f3ea5156bf704a
#
_cell.length_a   1.000
_cell.length_b   1.000
_cell.length_c   1.000
_cell.angle_alpha   90.00
_cell.angle_beta   90.00
_cell.angle_gamma   90.00
#
_symmetry.space_group_name_H-M   'P 1'
#
loop_
_entity.id
_entity.type
_entity.pdbx_description
1 polymer ?
#
loop_
_entity_poly.entity_id
_entity_poly.type
_entity_poly.pdbx_seq_one_letter_code
_entity_poly.pdbx_strand_id
1 'polypeptide(L)'
;YYLYFPAKDRDGIFRMGVAVSASPTGPFTAQPDYIPGSYSIDPAVFVDDDGSAYMFFGGIWGGQLENWQSGAYDPDGEPPSGADPALGPRIAQLTDDMLGFTDAPREISIVDQDGEPIPAADERKRFFEGCWVHKYGGKYYLSYSTGTTHYIVYAVSDDIWGPYVYQGRILNPVRGWTTHHSIVEFSDKWYLFYHDAALSGRDYQRSVKYTEITYDDEGRIQTIDPYGD
;
A
#
# COMPACT_ATOMS: atom_id res chain seq x y z
N TYR A 1 -8.28 18.65 4.94
CA TYR A 1 -8.24 17.17 4.95
C TYR A 1 -8.52 16.68 3.55
N TYR A 2 -7.80 15.64 3.14
CA TYR A 2 -7.87 15.04 1.81
C TYR A 2 -8.27 13.57 1.95
N LEU A 3 -9.18 13.12 1.10
CA LEU A 3 -9.61 11.74 0.98
C LEU A 3 -9.31 11.27 -0.45
N TYR A 4 -8.33 10.41 -0.60
CA TYR A 4 -7.99 9.81 -1.88
C TYR A 4 -8.75 8.49 -2.06
N PHE A 5 -9.21 8.25 -3.28
CA PHE A 5 -9.99 7.06 -3.58
C PHE A 5 -9.78 6.61 -5.05
N PRO A 6 -9.73 5.30 -5.31
CA PRO A 6 -9.71 4.80 -6.67
C PRO A 6 -11.12 4.81 -7.26
N ALA A 7 -11.22 5.18 -8.51
CA ALA A 7 -12.47 5.09 -9.28
C ALA A 7 -12.16 4.77 -10.74
N LYS A 8 -13.03 4.00 -11.40
CA LYS A 8 -12.88 3.73 -12.84
C LYS A 8 -13.38 4.93 -13.64
N ASP A 9 -12.58 5.33 -14.62
CA ASP A 9 -12.99 6.27 -15.66
C ASP A 9 -13.98 5.62 -16.65
N ARG A 10 -14.35 6.35 -17.70
CA ARG A 10 -15.36 5.88 -18.70
C ARG A 10 -14.86 4.69 -19.52
N ASP A 11 -13.55 4.50 -19.60
CA ASP A 11 -12.91 3.39 -20.32
C ASP A 11 -12.67 2.18 -19.42
N GLY A 12 -13.10 2.25 -18.14
CA GLY A 12 -12.95 1.17 -17.17
C GLY A 12 -11.57 1.10 -16.55
N ILE A 13 -10.74 2.15 -16.69
CA ILE A 13 -9.39 2.25 -16.18
C ILE A 13 -9.44 2.93 -14.81
N PHE A 14 -8.80 2.34 -13.81
CA PHE A 14 -8.69 2.96 -12.49
C PHE A 14 -7.85 4.23 -12.51
N ARG A 15 -8.37 5.27 -11.84
CA ARG A 15 -7.74 6.57 -11.61
C ARG A 15 -7.87 6.94 -10.13
N MET A 16 -7.01 7.82 -9.62
CA MET A 16 -7.12 8.35 -8.27
C MET A 16 -7.91 9.64 -8.27
N GLY A 17 -9.05 9.62 -7.58
CA GLY A 17 -9.78 10.82 -7.24
C GLY A 17 -9.33 11.38 -5.90
N VAL A 18 -9.58 12.65 -5.67
CA VAL A 18 -9.37 13.33 -4.40
C VAL A 18 -10.60 14.14 -4.01
N ALA A 19 -10.98 14.07 -2.73
CA ALA A 19 -12.01 14.90 -2.15
C ALA A 19 -11.44 15.69 -0.97
N VAL A 20 -11.88 16.92 -0.80
CA VAL A 20 -11.35 17.88 0.19
C VAL A 20 -12.41 18.27 1.19
N SER A 21 -12.01 18.44 2.45
CA SER A 21 -12.85 18.93 3.53
C SER A 21 -12.08 19.84 4.50
N ALA A 22 -12.76 20.76 5.13
CA ALA A 22 -12.23 21.54 6.25
C ALA A 22 -12.23 20.73 7.59
N SER A 23 -12.92 19.59 7.64
CA SER A 23 -13.06 18.74 8.81
C SER A 23 -12.66 17.29 8.50
N PRO A 24 -12.02 16.54 9.44
CA PRO A 24 -11.70 15.12 9.24
C PRO A 24 -12.95 14.23 9.09
N THR A 25 -14.09 14.69 9.57
CA THR A 25 -15.39 13.98 9.48
C THR A 25 -16.23 14.42 8.29
N GLY A 26 -15.69 15.28 7.43
CA GLY A 26 -16.39 15.82 6.26
C GLY A 26 -17.37 16.96 6.59
N PRO A 27 -18.30 17.30 5.67
CA PRO A 27 -18.46 16.63 4.38
C PRO A 27 -17.26 16.84 3.45
N PHE A 28 -16.91 15.81 2.68
CA PHE A 28 -15.88 15.90 1.66
C PHE A 28 -16.50 16.23 0.30
N THR A 29 -15.84 17.12 -0.44
CA THR A 29 -16.24 17.50 -1.81
C THR A 29 -15.19 16.96 -2.78
N ALA A 30 -15.61 16.06 -3.66
CA ALA A 30 -14.73 15.50 -4.68
C ALA A 30 -14.30 16.57 -5.69
N GLN A 31 -13.05 16.53 -6.12
CA GLN A 31 -12.59 17.32 -7.25
C GLN A 31 -13.27 16.82 -8.54
N PRO A 32 -13.47 17.71 -9.53
CA PRO A 32 -14.19 17.34 -10.75
C PRO A 32 -13.46 16.31 -11.61
N ASP A 33 -12.13 16.30 -11.54
CA ASP A 33 -11.27 15.42 -12.32
C ASP A 33 -10.42 14.55 -11.40
N TYR A 34 -9.94 13.42 -11.92
CA TYR A 34 -8.94 12.59 -11.25
C TYR A 34 -7.55 13.24 -11.32
N ILE A 35 -6.63 12.79 -10.47
CA ILE A 35 -5.22 13.22 -10.49
C ILE A 35 -4.59 12.80 -11.82
N PRO A 36 -4.12 13.74 -12.66
CA PRO A 36 -3.49 13.42 -13.94
C PRO A 36 -2.29 12.49 -13.77
N GLY A 37 -2.17 11.48 -14.64
CA GLY A 37 -1.09 10.48 -14.56
C GLY A 37 -1.30 9.40 -13.51
N SER A 38 -2.39 9.44 -12.73
CA SER A 38 -2.74 8.39 -11.77
C SER A 38 -3.35 7.17 -12.43
N TYR A 39 -3.17 6.01 -11.79
CA TYR A 39 -3.72 4.73 -12.22
C TYR A 39 -3.77 3.72 -11.06
N SER A 40 -4.34 2.53 -11.28
CA SER A 40 -4.45 1.45 -10.31
C SER A 40 -5.27 1.82 -9.06
N ILE A 41 -5.02 1.18 -7.91
CA ILE A 41 -5.85 1.24 -6.70
C ILE A 41 -5.03 1.48 -5.44
N ASP A 42 -5.72 1.55 -4.30
CA ASP A 42 -5.19 1.53 -2.93
C ASP A 42 -4.20 2.65 -2.62
N PRO A 43 -4.63 3.94 -2.80
CA PRO A 43 -3.79 5.07 -2.45
C PRO A 43 -3.58 5.18 -0.94
N ALA A 44 -2.33 5.30 -0.53
CA ALA A 44 -1.91 5.68 0.81
C ALA A 44 -0.99 6.90 0.74
N VAL A 45 -1.19 7.88 1.59
CA VAL A 45 -0.38 9.10 1.60
C VAL A 45 0.44 9.17 2.87
N PHE A 46 1.73 9.41 2.69
CA PHE A 46 2.69 9.67 3.74
C PHE A 46 3.20 11.12 3.61
N VAL A 47 3.24 11.84 4.72
CA VAL A 47 3.84 13.17 4.81
C VAL A 47 5.14 13.04 5.61
N ASP A 48 6.25 13.40 4.98
CA ASP A 48 7.57 13.30 5.60
C ASP A 48 7.87 14.49 6.54
N ASP A 49 8.96 14.40 7.29
CA ASP A 49 9.36 15.38 8.30
C ASP A 49 9.66 16.77 7.69
N ASP A 50 10.00 16.83 6.41
CA ASP A 50 10.24 18.08 5.66
C ASP A 50 8.94 18.72 5.12
N GLY A 51 7.80 18.06 5.32
CA GLY A 51 6.49 18.46 4.83
C GLY A 51 6.16 17.99 3.41
N SER A 52 7.08 17.32 2.72
CA SER A 52 6.80 16.69 1.42
C SER A 52 5.80 15.55 1.58
N ALA A 53 4.84 15.47 0.69
CA ALA A 53 3.84 14.42 0.69
C ALA A 53 4.01 13.45 -0.48
N TYR A 54 3.85 12.17 -0.21
CA TYR A 54 4.04 11.10 -1.18
C TYR A 54 2.83 10.18 -1.18
N MET A 55 2.34 9.85 -2.38
CA MET A 55 1.30 8.85 -2.55
C MET A 55 1.94 7.52 -2.96
N PHE A 56 1.62 6.48 -2.20
CA PHE A 56 1.94 5.09 -2.52
C PHE A 56 0.67 4.40 -2.97
N PHE A 57 0.74 3.59 -4.02
CA PHE A 57 -0.45 2.95 -4.57
C PHE A 57 -0.12 1.74 -5.45
N GLY A 58 -1.11 0.95 -5.76
CA GLY A 58 -1.03 -0.14 -6.71
C GLY A 58 -1.70 -1.42 -6.22
N GLY A 59 -2.15 -2.21 -7.16
CA GLY A 59 -2.66 -3.55 -6.95
C GLY A 59 -2.69 -4.30 -8.27
N ILE A 60 -2.24 -5.56 -8.27
CA ILE A 60 -2.26 -6.42 -9.46
C ILE A 60 -3.65 -7.03 -9.66
N TRP A 61 -3.90 -7.60 -10.84
CA TRP A 61 -5.16 -8.19 -11.29
C TRP A 61 -6.31 -7.18 -11.23
N GLY A 62 -7.19 -7.29 -10.23
CA GLY A 62 -8.33 -6.38 -10.08
C GLY A 62 -7.95 -4.90 -9.99
N GLY A 63 -6.71 -4.59 -9.63
CA GLY A 63 -6.17 -3.24 -9.56
C GLY A 63 -5.49 -2.73 -10.83
N GLN A 64 -5.32 -3.58 -11.84
CA GLN A 64 -4.79 -3.22 -13.17
C GLN A 64 -3.35 -2.69 -13.17
N LEU A 65 -2.53 -2.97 -12.14
CA LEU A 65 -1.17 -2.46 -12.08
C LEU A 65 -0.29 -3.03 -13.19
N GLU A 66 -0.49 -4.31 -13.53
CA GLU A 66 0.19 -5.01 -14.63
C GLU A 66 -0.01 -4.36 -15.99
N ASN A 67 -1.14 -3.70 -16.18
CA ASN A 67 -1.47 -3.02 -17.43
C ASN A 67 -0.64 -1.74 -17.66
N TRP A 68 0.17 -1.33 -16.68
CA TRP A 68 0.94 -0.08 -16.71
C TRP A 68 2.47 -0.29 -16.70
N GLN A 69 2.96 -1.50 -16.96
CA GLN A 69 4.38 -1.83 -16.90
C GLN A 69 5.23 -1.04 -17.91
N SER A 70 4.67 -0.72 -19.07
CA SER A 70 5.36 0.06 -20.12
C SER A 70 5.30 1.58 -19.88
N GLY A 71 4.60 2.04 -18.84
CA GLY A 71 4.30 3.46 -18.63
C GLY A 71 3.07 3.95 -19.40
N ALA A 72 2.45 3.11 -20.22
CA ALA A 72 1.18 3.34 -20.91
C ALA A 72 0.21 2.19 -20.60
N TYR A 73 -1.09 2.48 -20.64
CA TYR A 73 -2.11 1.46 -20.41
C TYR A 73 -2.15 0.43 -21.55
N ASP A 74 -1.98 -0.84 -21.17
CA ASP A 74 -2.14 -1.99 -22.06
C ASP A 74 -3.22 -2.91 -21.45
N PRO A 75 -4.40 -3.04 -22.07
CA PRO A 75 -5.48 -3.89 -21.54
C PRO A 75 -5.14 -5.39 -21.52
N ASP A 76 -4.15 -5.80 -22.28
CA ASP A 76 -3.67 -7.19 -22.37
C ASP A 76 -2.41 -7.42 -21.49
N GLY A 77 -2.06 -6.45 -20.65
CA GLY A 77 -0.92 -6.53 -19.74
C GLY A 77 -1.06 -7.70 -18.75
N GLU A 78 -0.03 -8.53 -18.67
CA GLU A 78 0.03 -9.66 -17.73
C GLU A 78 1.06 -9.40 -16.63
N PRO A 79 0.79 -9.81 -15.38
CA PRO A 79 1.78 -9.68 -14.33
C PRO A 79 3.00 -10.56 -14.60
N PRO A 80 4.20 -10.18 -14.14
CA PRO A 80 5.39 -11.03 -14.20
C PRO A 80 5.14 -12.38 -13.54
N SER A 81 5.87 -13.40 -13.99
CA SER A 81 5.71 -14.77 -13.53
C SER A 81 7.05 -15.47 -13.28
N GLY A 82 7.02 -16.59 -12.55
CA GLY A 82 8.21 -17.40 -12.32
C GLY A 82 9.31 -16.65 -11.58
N ALA A 83 10.51 -16.64 -12.17
CA ALA A 83 11.71 -16.00 -11.62
C ALA A 83 11.84 -14.52 -11.99
N ASP A 84 10.95 -13.98 -12.83
CA ASP A 84 10.96 -12.56 -13.15
C ASP A 84 10.74 -11.71 -11.89
N PRO A 85 11.31 -10.50 -11.80
CA PRO A 85 11.04 -9.59 -10.70
C PRO A 85 9.54 -9.33 -10.54
N ALA A 86 9.03 -9.43 -9.31
CA ALA A 86 7.65 -9.06 -9.01
C ALA A 86 7.44 -7.55 -9.22
N LEU A 87 6.22 -7.16 -9.62
CA LEU A 87 5.85 -5.73 -9.62
C LEU A 87 5.87 -5.17 -8.20
N GLY A 88 6.43 -3.98 -8.04
CA GLY A 88 6.35 -3.21 -6.82
C GLY A 88 5.19 -2.20 -6.85
N PRO A 89 4.82 -1.62 -5.70
CA PRO A 89 3.90 -0.49 -5.66
C PRO A 89 4.49 0.72 -6.36
N ARG A 90 3.68 1.72 -6.61
CA ARG A 90 4.10 2.99 -7.20
C ARG A 90 4.21 4.05 -6.11
N ILE A 91 5.13 4.99 -6.31
CA ILE A 91 5.30 6.19 -5.52
C ILE A 91 5.25 7.42 -6.42
N ALA A 92 4.58 8.47 -5.98
CA ALA A 92 4.61 9.78 -6.61
C ALA A 92 4.61 10.87 -5.53
N GLN A 93 5.43 11.90 -5.69
CA GLN A 93 5.35 13.08 -4.83
C GLN A 93 4.13 13.91 -5.21
N LEU A 94 3.35 14.30 -4.21
CA LEU A 94 2.20 15.18 -4.40
C LEU A 94 2.64 16.65 -4.54
N THR A 95 1.84 17.43 -5.26
CA THR A 95 1.97 18.88 -5.29
C THR A 95 1.62 19.50 -3.94
N ASP A 96 2.05 20.73 -3.67
CA ASP A 96 1.82 21.44 -2.40
C ASP A 96 0.32 21.57 -2.06
N ASP A 97 -0.55 21.64 -3.06
CA ASP A 97 -1.99 21.68 -2.89
C ASP A 97 -2.63 20.30 -2.71
N MET A 98 -1.82 19.22 -2.77
CA MET A 98 -2.25 17.82 -2.61
C MET A 98 -3.21 17.31 -3.69
N LEU A 99 -3.34 18.01 -4.82
CA LEU A 99 -4.32 17.70 -5.88
C LEU A 99 -3.70 17.09 -7.13
N GLY A 100 -2.38 16.96 -7.19
CA GLY A 100 -1.65 16.45 -8.35
C GLY A 100 -0.35 15.77 -7.97
N PHE A 101 0.35 15.25 -8.98
CA PHE A 101 1.73 14.75 -8.86
C PHE A 101 2.71 15.78 -9.42
N THR A 102 3.90 15.89 -8.80
CA THR A 102 4.98 16.74 -9.30
C THR A 102 5.64 16.12 -10.55
N ASP A 103 5.75 14.79 -10.55
CA ASP A 103 6.35 13.97 -11.61
C ASP A 103 5.53 12.70 -11.84
N ALA A 104 5.86 11.97 -12.90
CA ALA A 104 5.24 10.68 -13.17
C ALA A 104 5.53 9.67 -12.03
N PRO A 105 4.56 8.82 -11.66
CA PRO A 105 4.77 7.77 -10.68
C PRO A 105 5.92 6.84 -11.06
N ARG A 106 6.70 6.42 -10.05
CA ARG A 106 7.81 5.47 -10.20
C ARG A 106 7.50 4.16 -9.50
N GLU A 107 8.03 3.07 -10.02
CA GLU A 107 7.98 1.79 -9.33
C GLU A 107 8.96 1.74 -8.16
N ILE A 108 8.51 1.22 -7.03
CA ILE A 108 9.37 0.90 -5.89
C ILE A 108 9.92 -0.51 -6.05
N SER A 109 11.24 -0.63 -6.00
CA SER A 109 11.90 -1.93 -5.94
C SER A 109 11.85 -2.49 -4.53
N ILE A 110 11.35 -3.72 -4.41
CA ILE A 110 11.42 -4.52 -3.17
C ILE A 110 12.43 -5.64 -3.41
N VAL A 111 13.44 -5.71 -2.56
CA VAL A 111 14.55 -6.67 -2.67
C VAL A 111 14.63 -7.56 -1.43
N ASP A 112 15.30 -8.68 -1.54
CA ASP A 112 15.63 -9.53 -0.40
C ASP A 112 16.88 -9.03 0.36
N GLN A 113 17.36 -9.81 1.32
CA GLN A 113 18.53 -9.46 2.15
C GLN A 113 19.85 -9.45 1.36
N ASP A 114 19.90 -10.08 0.20
CA ASP A 114 21.07 -10.11 -0.69
C ASP A 114 21.03 -8.97 -1.73
N GLY A 115 19.93 -8.19 -1.74
CA GLY A 115 19.70 -7.08 -2.65
C GLY A 115 19.10 -7.51 -4.00
N GLU A 116 18.65 -8.77 -4.11
CA GLU A 116 18.02 -9.29 -5.32
C GLU A 116 16.51 -9.02 -5.31
N PRO A 117 15.89 -8.66 -6.45
CA PRO A 117 14.46 -8.45 -6.55
C PRO A 117 13.66 -9.68 -6.10
N ILE A 118 12.55 -9.46 -5.41
CA ILE A 118 11.63 -10.55 -5.02
C ILE A 118 11.03 -11.17 -6.30
N PRO A 119 11.15 -12.50 -6.50
CA PRO A 119 10.57 -13.17 -7.67
C PRO A 119 9.04 -13.13 -7.65
N ALA A 120 8.42 -13.03 -8.82
CA ALA A 120 6.96 -13.04 -8.98
C ALA A 120 6.30 -14.33 -8.45
N ALA A 121 7.01 -15.46 -8.49
CA ALA A 121 6.55 -16.74 -7.92
C ALA A 121 6.60 -16.79 -6.39
N ASP A 122 7.31 -15.87 -5.70
CA ASP A 122 7.33 -15.85 -4.23
C ASP A 122 6.08 -15.15 -3.68
N GLU A 123 4.95 -15.85 -3.74
CA GLU A 123 3.64 -15.35 -3.28
C GLU A 123 3.60 -15.01 -1.78
N ARG A 124 4.63 -15.35 -1.01
CA ARG A 124 4.71 -15.02 0.42
C ARG A 124 5.41 -13.69 0.70
N LYS A 125 6.12 -13.16 -0.31
CA LYS A 125 6.88 -11.91 -0.17
C LYS A 125 6.53 -10.87 -1.21
N ARG A 126 6.09 -11.30 -2.41
CA ARG A 126 5.79 -10.36 -3.49
C ARG A 126 4.67 -9.41 -3.13
N PHE A 127 4.78 -8.20 -3.63
CA PHE A 127 3.70 -7.22 -3.57
C PHE A 127 2.46 -7.72 -4.33
N PHE A 128 1.28 -7.46 -3.72
CA PHE A 128 0.00 -7.70 -4.37
C PHE A 128 -0.83 -6.41 -4.40
N GLU A 129 -1.16 -5.83 -3.24
CA GLU A 129 -1.94 -4.60 -3.10
C GLU A 129 -1.82 -4.01 -1.69
N GLY A 130 -2.54 -2.91 -1.43
CA GLY A 130 -2.75 -2.40 -0.08
C GLY A 130 -1.48 -1.90 0.60
N CYS A 131 -0.64 -1.13 -0.12
CA CYS A 131 0.58 -0.57 0.45
C CYS A 131 0.28 0.52 1.49
N TRP A 132 1.14 0.59 2.50
CA TRP A 132 1.16 1.63 3.51
C TRP A 132 2.60 2.00 3.86
N VAL A 133 2.87 3.26 4.15
CA VAL A 133 4.20 3.70 4.60
C VAL A 133 4.09 4.45 5.91
N HIS A 134 5.02 4.17 6.81
CA HIS A 134 5.25 4.93 8.04
C HIS A 134 6.75 5.04 8.31
N LYS A 135 7.13 5.92 9.23
CA LYS A 135 8.53 6.14 9.61
C LYS A 135 8.74 5.72 11.06
N TYR A 136 9.75 4.89 11.30
CA TYR A 136 10.14 4.47 12.64
C TYR A 136 11.66 4.41 12.74
N GLY A 137 12.23 4.98 13.81
CA GLY A 137 13.69 5.00 14.02
C GLY A 137 14.48 5.67 12.88
N GLY A 138 13.86 6.62 12.17
CA GLY A 138 14.48 7.32 11.04
C GLY A 138 14.44 6.56 9.71
N LYS A 139 13.82 5.38 9.66
CA LYS A 139 13.69 4.54 8.46
C LYS A 139 12.25 4.50 7.96
N TYR A 140 12.08 4.29 6.65
CA TYR A 140 10.78 4.12 6.01
C TYR A 140 10.40 2.64 5.99
N TYR A 141 9.22 2.33 6.48
CA TYR A 141 8.62 1.00 6.52
C TYR A 141 7.49 0.94 5.52
N LEU A 142 7.69 0.22 4.43
CA LEU A 142 6.68 -0.07 3.43
C LEU A 142 6.04 -1.42 3.78
N SER A 143 4.76 -1.42 4.12
CA SER A 143 4.00 -2.64 4.36
C SER A 143 2.93 -2.86 3.30
N TYR A 144 2.59 -4.11 3.01
CA TYR A 144 1.67 -4.46 1.93
C TYR A 144 1.07 -5.85 2.08
N SER A 145 -0.03 -6.10 1.37
CA SER A 145 -0.66 -7.42 1.27
C SER A 145 0.05 -8.28 0.22
N THR A 146 0.21 -9.56 0.50
CA THR A 146 0.74 -10.57 -0.44
C THR A 146 -0.35 -11.23 -1.28
N GLY A 147 -1.63 -10.92 -1.04
CA GLY A 147 -2.77 -11.45 -1.79
C GLY A 147 -3.07 -12.91 -1.48
N THR A 148 -2.77 -13.82 -2.39
CA THR A 148 -3.12 -15.26 -2.29
C THR A 148 -2.69 -15.95 -1.02
N THR A 149 -1.61 -15.50 -0.39
CA THR A 149 -1.13 -16.01 0.91
C THR A 149 -1.70 -15.28 2.12
N HIS A 150 -2.41 -14.17 1.89
CA HIS A 150 -3.14 -13.39 2.89
C HIS A 150 -2.26 -12.81 4.03
N TYR A 151 -0.97 -12.57 3.78
CA TYR A 151 -0.10 -11.93 4.76
C TYR A 151 -0.12 -10.41 4.60
N ILE A 152 0.09 -9.69 5.70
CA ILE A 152 0.68 -8.37 5.67
C ILE A 152 2.17 -8.53 6.00
N VAL A 153 3.00 -8.07 5.08
CA VAL A 153 4.47 -8.12 5.18
C VAL A 153 5.05 -6.72 5.09
N TYR A 154 6.35 -6.57 5.36
CA TYR A 154 6.99 -5.28 5.27
C TYR A 154 8.43 -5.36 4.78
N ALA A 155 8.87 -4.25 4.21
CA ALA A 155 10.24 -3.98 3.78
C ALA A 155 10.66 -2.60 4.30
N VAL A 156 11.97 -2.38 4.48
CA VAL A 156 12.52 -1.16 5.09
C VAL A 156 13.55 -0.52 4.18
N SER A 157 13.59 0.81 4.15
CA SER A 157 14.59 1.61 3.43
C SER A 157 15.04 2.81 4.24
N ASP A 158 16.26 3.29 3.96
CA ASP A 158 16.76 4.58 4.44
C ASP A 158 16.34 5.74 3.50
N ASP A 159 15.83 5.43 2.30
CA ASP A 159 15.35 6.38 1.30
C ASP A 159 13.88 6.08 0.97
N ILE A 160 13.03 7.14 0.95
CA ILE A 160 11.61 6.99 0.64
C ILE A 160 11.35 6.42 -0.76
N TRP A 161 12.29 6.61 -1.69
CA TRP A 161 12.23 6.08 -3.05
C TRP A 161 12.72 4.63 -3.16
N GLY A 162 13.27 4.05 -2.08
CA GLY A 162 13.84 2.71 -2.05
C GLY A 162 15.28 2.60 -2.54
N PRO A 163 15.80 1.39 -2.79
CA PRO A 163 15.08 0.12 -2.69
C PRO A 163 14.66 -0.22 -1.25
N TYR A 164 13.58 -0.97 -1.10
CA TYR A 164 13.11 -1.46 0.19
C TYR A 164 13.54 -2.92 0.38
N VAL A 165 14.23 -3.20 1.49
CA VAL A 165 14.70 -4.54 1.82
C VAL A 165 13.64 -5.27 2.64
N TYR A 166 13.14 -6.40 2.14
CA TYR A 166 12.15 -7.24 2.81
C TYR A 166 12.63 -7.67 4.20
N GLN A 167 11.82 -7.48 5.23
CA GLN A 167 12.16 -7.80 6.62
C GLN A 167 11.35 -8.95 7.19
N GLY A 168 10.09 -9.10 6.79
CA GLY A 168 9.27 -10.15 7.35
C GLY A 168 7.78 -9.89 7.32
N ARG A 169 7.11 -10.54 8.24
CA ARG A 169 5.65 -10.54 8.34
C ARG A 169 5.20 -9.71 9.52
N ILE A 170 4.13 -8.92 9.31
CA ILE A 170 3.45 -8.16 10.37
C ILE A 170 2.23 -8.96 10.89
N LEU A 171 1.40 -9.47 9.96
CA LEU A 171 0.14 -10.11 10.30
C LEU A 171 0.02 -11.46 9.60
N ASN A 172 -0.34 -12.49 10.36
CA ASN A 172 -0.74 -13.80 9.84
C ASN A 172 -2.11 -13.70 9.14
N PRO A 173 -2.49 -14.71 8.31
CA PRO A 173 -3.70 -14.62 7.51
C PRO A 173 -4.95 -14.36 8.33
N VAL A 174 -5.78 -13.45 7.85
CA VAL A 174 -7.11 -13.19 8.39
C VAL A 174 -8.16 -14.05 7.70
N ARG A 175 -9.34 -14.17 8.31
CA ARG A 175 -10.52 -14.76 7.65
C ARG A 175 -11.05 -13.79 6.60
N GLY A 176 -11.21 -14.26 5.37
CA GLY A 176 -11.57 -13.49 4.21
C GLY A 176 -10.50 -13.57 3.12
N TRP A 177 -10.74 -12.90 1.98
CA TRP A 177 -9.85 -13.00 0.82
C TRP A 177 -8.53 -12.27 1.07
N THR A 178 -8.54 -10.97 1.22
CA THR A 178 -7.35 -10.18 1.55
C THR A 178 -7.59 -9.32 2.77
N THR A 179 -6.55 -8.65 3.26
CA THR A 179 -6.70 -7.59 4.25
C THR A 179 -5.94 -6.35 3.81
N HIS A 180 -6.58 -5.20 3.98
CA HIS A 180 -5.97 -3.90 3.82
C HIS A 180 -5.68 -3.32 5.20
N HIS A 181 -4.66 -2.49 5.34
CA HIS A 181 -4.21 -2.05 6.65
C HIS A 181 -3.72 -0.60 6.64
N SER A 182 -3.53 -0.07 7.83
CA SER A 182 -2.75 1.12 8.10
C SER A 182 -2.00 0.96 9.42
N ILE A 183 -0.86 1.62 9.55
CA ILE A 183 -0.04 1.63 10.76
C ILE A 183 0.12 3.08 11.19
N VAL A 184 -0.26 3.40 12.41
CA VAL A 184 -0.22 4.77 12.94
C VAL A 184 0.31 4.79 14.37
N GLU A 185 1.04 5.85 14.69
CA GLU A 185 1.42 6.15 16.06
C GLU A 185 0.33 7.00 16.72
N PHE A 186 -0.04 6.62 17.94
CA PHE A 186 -0.97 7.37 18.77
C PHE A 186 -0.63 7.20 20.25
N SER A 187 -0.41 8.30 20.96
CA SER A 187 -0.06 8.31 22.39
C SER A 187 1.12 7.40 22.72
N ASP A 188 2.23 7.58 22.00
CA ASP A 188 3.50 6.84 22.15
C ASP A 188 3.38 5.31 21.94
N LYS A 189 2.35 4.88 21.25
CA LYS A 189 2.11 3.49 20.87
C LYS A 189 1.80 3.38 19.39
N TRP A 190 2.20 2.25 18.81
CA TRP A 190 1.95 1.95 17.41
C TRP A 190 0.78 0.98 17.28
N TYR A 191 -0.12 1.27 16.33
CA TYR A 191 -1.32 0.47 16.08
C TYR A 191 -1.40 0.05 14.62
N LEU A 192 -1.68 -1.23 14.42
CA LEU A 192 -2.10 -1.79 13.15
C LEU A 192 -3.63 -1.81 13.10
N PHE A 193 -4.20 -1.10 12.13
CA PHE A 193 -5.61 -1.24 11.75
C PHE A 193 -5.68 -2.16 10.54
N TYR A 194 -6.59 -3.10 10.55
CA TYR A 194 -6.80 -4.03 9.46
C TYR A 194 -8.26 -4.45 9.40
N HIS A 195 -8.66 -5.27 8.44
CA HIS A 195 -10.02 -5.80 8.39
C HIS A 195 -10.01 -7.31 8.21
N ASP A 196 -11.10 -7.94 8.63
CA ASP A 196 -11.40 -9.33 8.35
C ASP A 196 -12.89 -9.55 8.09
N ALA A 197 -13.25 -10.78 7.68
CA ALA A 197 -14.62 -11.23 7.51
C ALA A 197 -15.08 -12.18 8.63
N ALA A 198 -14.39 -12.21 9.79
CA ALA A 198 -14.67 -13.17 10.86
C ALA A 198 -16.09 -13.05 11.44
N LEU A 199 -16.63 -11.82 11.55
CA LEU A 199 -17.97 -11.59 12.07
C LEU A 199 -19.07 -11.99 11.09
N SER A 200 -18.87 -11.69 9.81
CA SER A 200 -19.89 -11.91 8.77
C SER A 200 -19.81 -13.29 8.13
N GLY A 201 -18.63 -13.89 8.09
CA GLY A 201 -18.32 -15.08 7.29
C GLY A 201 -18.38 -14.84 5.77
N ARG A 202 -18.34 -13.57 5.33
CA ARG A 202 -18.46 -13.18 3.91
C ARG A 202 -17.39 -12.16 3.55
N ASP A 203 -16.57 -12.45 2.53
CA ASP A 203 -15.40 -11.65 2.12
C ASP A 203 -15.70 -10.19 1.81
N TYR A 204 -16.91 -9.88 1.35
CA TYR A 204 -17.36 -8.53 1.02
C TYR A 204 -18.03 -7.78 2.19
N GLN A 205 -18.21 -8.43 3.35
CA GLN A 205 -18.75 -7.81 4.57
C GLN A 205 -17.67 -7.79 5.64
N ARG A 206 -16.80 -6.82 5.53
CA ARG A 206 -15.58 -6.70 6.35
C ARG A 206 -15.81 -5.90 7.61
N SER A 207 -15.10 -6.26 8.67
CA SER A 207 -15.10 -5.55 9.95
C SER A 207 -13.71 -5.02 10.23
N VAL A 208 -13.62 -3.75 10.65
CA VAL A 208 -12.35 -3.15 11.07
C VAL A 208 -11.92 -3.75 12.40
N LYS A 209 -10.63 -4.07 12.49
CA LYS A 209 -9.92 -4.54 13.67
C LYS A 209 -8.72 -3.63 13.93
N TYR A 210 -8.24 -3.63 15.14
CA TYR A 210 -6.95 -3.01 15.46
C TYR A 210 -6.23 -3.80 16.55
N THR A 211 -4.91 -3.67 16.56
CA THR A 211 -4.04 -4.23 17.60
C THR A 211 -2.82 -3.35 17.77
N GLU A 212 -2.23 -3.36 18.95
CA GLU A 212 -0.93 -2.74 19.19
C GLU A 212 0.16 -3.55 18.49
N ILE A 213 1.12 -2.88 17.85
CA ILE A 213 2.33 -3.48 17.32
C ILE A 213 3.55 -3.01 18.10
N THR A 214 4.56 -3.85 18.17
CA THR A 214 5.81 -3.56 18.87
C THR A 214 7.00 -3.78 17.95
N TYR A 215 8.06 -3.02 18.18
CA TYR A 215 9.34 -3.13 17.52
C TYR A 215 10.36 -3.69 18.50
N ASP A 216 11.26 -4.55 18.04
CA ASP A 216 12.43 -4.96 18.81
C ASP A 216 13.56 -3.92 18.74
N ASP A 217 14.68 -4.20 19.40
CA ASP A 217 15.83 -3.29 19.45
C ASP A 217 16.48 -3.05 18.08
N GLU A 218 16.26 -3.93 17.11
CA GLU A 218 16.70 -3.79 15.72
C GLU A 218 15.65 -3.13 14.81
N GLY A 219 14.50 -2.73 15.37
CA GLY A 219 13.39 -2.13 14.62
C GLY A 219 12.53 -3.14 13.86
N ARG A 220 12.61 -4.44 14.17
CA ARG A 220 11.75 -5.43 13.52
C ARG A 220 10.39 -5.48 14.18
N ILE A 221 9.34 -5.55 13.37
CA ILE A 221 7.96 -5.66 13.85
C ILE A 221 7.68 -7.10 14.29
N GLN A 222 7.15 -7.27 15.50
CA GLN A 222 6.71 -8.57 15.98
C GLN A 222 5.49 -9.05 15.17
N THR A 223 5.57 -10.28 14.64
CA THR A 223 4.45 -10.88 13.89
C THR A 223 3.26 -11.16 14.80
N ILE A 224 2.08 -10.77 14.32
CA ILE A 224 0.80 -10.90 15.03
C ILE A 224 0.01 -12.08 14.44
N ASP A 225 -0.52 -12.93 15.30
CA ASP A 225 -1.58 -13.87 14.97
C ASP A 225 -2.94 -13.25 15.32
N PRO A 226 -3.80 -12.94 14.31
CA PRO A 226 -5.06 -12.25 14.56
C PRO A 226 -6.09 -13.07 15.35
N TYR A 227 -5.84 -14.36 15.52
CA TYR A 227 -6.73 -15.32 16.22
C TYR A 227 -6.00 -16.17 17.26
N GLY A 228 -4.74 -15.88 17.54
CA GLY A 228 -3.98 -16.47 18.65
C GLY A 228 -4.51 -15.97 20.00
N ASP A 229 -4.45 -16.81 21.00
CA ASP A 229 -4.81 -16.47 22.40
C ASP A 229 -3.75 -15.56 23.03
#